data_82d044f6478912d31abb1f644203b6dd
#
_entry.id   82d044f6478912d31abb1f644203b6dd
#
_cell.length_a   1.000
_cell.length_b   1.000
_cell.length_c   1.000
_cell.angle_alpha   90.00
_cell.angle_beta   90.00
_cell.angle_gamma   90.00
#
_symmetry.space_group_name_H-M   'P 1'
#
loop_
_entity.id
_entity.type
_entity.pdbx_description
1 polymer ?
#
loop_
_entity_poly.entity_id
_entity_poly.type
_entity_poly.pdbx_seq_one_letter_code
_entity_poly.pdbx_strand_id
1 'polypeptide(L)'
;MKVCFVGTGSIGKRHIRNFNDICQQKKISLKIDVYRETRAPLTKEIQLLINNEFYNIEDLEEEYDIIFITNPTNQHYKTLQLLAHKAKAFFIEKPLFENKTRNLGDIETRKDGIYYVACPLRHAFIMTETKKLLEKIKIYSVRAMCSSYLPDWRKGIDYRNVYSASKEQGGGVCIDIIHEWDYLVDLFGIPNNVKMMCGKFSHLEIDSEDLAIYIAEYKDKLVELHLDYFGRRSRRELELYTKEGLWIVDLMKN
;
A
#
# COMPACT_ATOMS: atom_id res chain seq x y z
N MET A 1 -8.43 6.31 -23.80
CA MET A 1 -7.92 6.61 -22.46
C MET A 1 -6.41 6.66 -22.51
N LYS A 2 -5.81 7.70 -21.97
CA LYS A 2 -4.36 7.90 -21.93
C LYS A 2 -3.89 7.92 -20.49
N VAL A 3 -2.92 7.05 -20.16
CA VAL A 3 -2.43 6.92 -18.80
C VAL A 3 -0.90 6.97 -18.75
N CYS A 4 -0.38 7.39 -17.59
CA CYS A 4 1.06 7.38 -17.34
C CYS A 4 1.37 6.57 -16.08
N PHE A 5 2.36 5.69 -16.15
CA PHE A 5 2.90 5.00 -14.99
C PHE A 5 4.25 5.61 -14.60
N VAL A 6 4.32 6.17 -13.40
CA VAL A 6 5.53 6.69 -12.80
C VAL A 6 6.19 5.58 -12.00
N GLY A 7 7.27 5.00 -12.56
CA GLY A 7 7.95 3.86 -12.00
C GLY A 7 7.48 2.53 -12.59
N THR A 8 8.44 1.71 -13.04
CA THR A 8 8.21 0.39 -13.63
C THR A 8 8.88 -0.72 -12.80
N GLY A 9 8.86 -0.56 -11.49
CA GLY A 9 9.24 -1.60 -10.53
C GLY A 9 8.27 -2.79 -10.55
N SER A 10 8.38 -3.69 -9.59
CA SER A 10 7.52 -4.87 -9.49
C SER A 10 6.04 -4.50 -9.49
N ILE A 11 5.65 -3.51 -8.66
CA ILE A 11 4.25 -3.09 -8.53
C ILE A 11 3.75 -2.33 -9.77
N GLY A 12 4.57 -1.45 -10.34
CA GLY A 12 4.22 -0.73 -11.56
C GLY A 12 3.94 -1.68 -12.72
N LYS A 13 4.79 -2.69 -12.94
CA LYS A 13 4.57 -3.74 -13.97
C LYS A 13 3.28 -4.52 -13.73
N ARG A 14 2.97 -4.83 -12.46
CA ARG A 14 1.72 -5.51 -12.11
C ARG A 14 0.51 -4.65 -12.43
N HIS A 15 0.54 -3.36 -12.11
CA HIS A 15 -0.56 -2.44 -12.43
C HIS A 15 -0.71 -2.22 -13.93
N ILE A 16 0.38 -2.14 -14.70
CA ILE A 16 0.31 -2.05 -16.17
C ILE A 16 -0.47 -3.25 -16.75
N ARG A 17 -0.15 -4.48 -16.33
CA ARG A 17 -0.87 -5.68 -16.76
C ARG A 17 -2.35 -5.63 -16.38
N ASN A 18 -2.61 -5.47 -15.09
CA ASN A 18 -3.98 -5.48 -14.56
C ASN A 18 -4.85 -4.42 -15.22
N PHE A 19 -4.30 -3.23 -15.42
CA PHE A 19 -5.06 -2.13 -16.02
C PHE A 19 -5.32 -2.37 -17.52
N ASN A 20 -4.32 -2.89 -18.24
CA ASN A 20 -4.50 -3.33 -19.62
C ASN A 20 -5.61 -4.39 -19.75
N ASP A 21 -5.60 -5.41 -18.90
CA ASP A 21 -6.59 -6.47 -18.92
C ASP A 21 -8.02 -5.95 -18.65
N ILE A 22 -8.15 -5.04 -17.68
CA ILE A 22 -9.43 -4.37 -17.39
C ILE A 22 -9.91 -3.55 -18.59
N CYS A 23 -9.02 -2.79 -19.22
CA CYS A 23 -9.37 -1.99 -20.39
C CYS A 23 -9.78 -2.86 -21.59
N GLN A 24 -9.08 -3.99 -21.82
CA GLN A 24 -9.46 -4.95 -22.84
C GLN A 24 -10.85 -5.54 -22.59
N GLN A 25 -11.12 -6.03 -21.37
CA GLN A 25 -12.42 -6.56 -20.99
C GLN A 25 -13.56 -5.54 -21.18
N LYS A 26 -13.27 -4.26 -20.89
CA LYS A 26 -14.22 -3.17 -21.04
C LYS A 26 -14.24 -2.55 -22.43
N LYS A 27 -13.45 -3.05 -23.40
CA LYS A 27 -13.29 -2.53 -24.75
C LYS A 27 -12.91 -1.05 -24.78
N ILE A 28 -12.06 -0.61 -23.86
CA ILE A 28 -11.54 0.75 -23.77
C ILE A 28 -10.22 0.81 -24.56
N SER A 29 -10.14 1.70 -25.54
CA SER A 29 -8.86 1.99 -26.21
C SER A 29 -7.91 2.62 -25.23
N LEU A 30 -6.73 2.02 -25.03
CA LEU A 30 -5.75 2.38 -24.02
C LEU A 30 -4.43 2.81 -24.67
N LYS A 31 -3.85 3.90 -24.15
CA LYS A 31 -2.51 4.38 -24.47
C LYS A 31 -1.73 4.48 -23.15
N ILE A 32 -0.62 3.76 -23.05
CA ILE A 32 0.20 3.69 -21.83
C ILE A 32 1.54 4.36 -22.10
N ASP A 33 1.81 5.43 -21.37
CA ASP A 33 3.13 6.03 -21.26
C ASP A 33 3.78 5.63 -19.93
N VAL A 34 5.10 5.55 -19.88
CA VAL A 34 5.84 5.28 -18.64
C VAL A 34 6.94 6.30 -18.43
N TYR A 35 7.10 6.76 -17.19
CA TYR A 35 8.25 7.52 -16.75
C TYR A 35 9.14 6.66 -15.86
N ARG A 36 10.45 6.68 -16.09
CA ARG A 36 11.44 5.87 -15.38
C ARG A 36 12.75 6.63 -15.25
N GLU A 37 13.35 6.59 -14.08
CA GLU A 37 14.68 7.18 -13.84
C GLU A 37 15.82 6.32 -14.39
N THR A 38 15.60 5.02 -14.57
CA THR A 38 16.62 4.08 -15.03
C THR A 38 16.30 3.51 -16.40
N ARG A 39 17.33 3.25 -17.21
CA ARG A 39 17.24 2.60 -18.51
C ARG A 39 17.37 1.08 -18.45
N ALA A 40 17.17 0.46 -17.27
CA ALA A 40 17.18 -0.98 -17.13
C ALA A 40 16.16 -1.65 -18.07
N PRO A 41 16.50 -2.78 -18.73
CA PRO A 41 15.60 -3.41 -19.69
C PRO A 41 14.25 -3.79 -19.07
N LEU A 42 13.16 -3.51 -19.78
CA LEU A 42 11.84 -4.03 -19.47
C LEU A 42 11.69 -5.44 -20.09
N THR A 43 10.82 -6.25 -19.51
CA THR A 43 10.45 -7.52 -20.12
C THR A 43 9.72 -7.27 -21.45
N LYS A 44 9.88 -8.18 -22.42
CA LYS A 44 9.20 -8.06 -23.74
C LYS A 44 7.69 -7.86 -23.60
N GLU A 45 7.08 -8.56 -22.65
CA GLU A 45 5.66 -8.43 -22.33
C GLU A 45 5.27 -6.98 -22.01
N ILE A 46 6.01 -6.32 -21.11
CA ILE A 46 5.72 -4.92 -20.72
C ILE A 46 6.02 -3.97 -21.88
N GLN A 47 7.09 -4.20 -22.64
CA GLN A 47 7.42 -3.40 -23.83
C GLN A 47 6.29 -3.38 -24.86
N LEU A 48 5.57 -4.50 -25.03
CA LEU A 48 4.43 -4.59 -25.95
C LEU A 48 3.18 -3.84 -25.47
N LEU A 49 3.08 -3.55 -24.17
CA LEU A 49 1.92 -2.88 -23.60
C LEU A 49 2.09 -1.35 -23.53
N ILE A 50 3.32 -0.85 -23.58
CA ILE A 50 3.61 0.59 -23.48
C ILE A 50 3.73 1.24 -24.83
N ASN A 51 3.31 2.49 -24.92
CA ASN A 51 3.42 3.30 -26.15
C ASN A 51 4.70 4.14 -26.17
N ASN A 52 5.00 4.84 -25.07
CA ASN A 52 6.18 5.69 -24.96
C ASN A 52 6.90 5.47 -23.62
N GLU A 53 8.24 5.62 -23.64
CA GLU A 53 9.09 5.68 -22.45
C GLU A 53 9.69 7.07 -22.32
N PHE A 54 9.52 7.70 -21.15
CA PHE A 54 10.11 8.97 -20.79
C PHE A 54 11.13 8.79 -19.68
N TYR A 55 12.22 9.54 -19.74
CA TYR A 55 13.31 9.52 -18.76
C TYR A 55 13.51 10.88 -18.10
N ASN A 56 12.83 11.90 -18.59
CA ASN A 56 12.71 13.21 -17.97
C ASN A 56 11.23 13.47 -17.68
N ILE A 57 10.90 13.86 -16.45
CA ILE A 57 9.52 14.10 -16.02
C ILE A 57 8.89 15.30 -16.73
N GLU A 58 9.72 16.24 -17.21
CA GLU A 58 9.29 17.42 -17.95
C GLU A 58 8.81 17.08 -19.37
N ASP A 59 9.27 15.95 -19.93
CA ASP A 59 8.87 15.48 -21.25
C ASP A 59 7.47 14.84 -21.27
N LEU A 60 6.87 14.62 -20.08
CA LEU A 60 5.52 14.08 -19.97
C LEU A 60 4.50 15.06 -20.55
N GLU A 61 3.49 14.52 -21.23
CA GLU A 61 2.43 15.31 -21.82
C GLU A 61 1.65 16.11 -20.76
N GLU A 62 0.96 17.16 -21.20
CA GLU A 62 0.27 18.09 -20.31
C GLU A 62 -1.00 17.50 -19.68
N GLU A 63 -1.63 16.50 -20.31
CA GLU A 63 -2.88 15.94 -19.81
C GLU A 63 -2.97 14.44 -19.99
N TYR A 64 -3.18 13.74 -18.84
CA TYR A 64 -3.50 12.32 -18.76
C TYR A 64 -4.89 12.12 -18.16
N ASP A 65 -5.56 11.04 -18.54
CA ASP A 65 -6.78 10.62 -17.85
C ASP A 65 -6.45 10.10 -16.45
N ILE A 66 -5.38 9.27 -16.31
CA ILE A 66 -4.93 8.73 -15.04
C ILE A 66 -3.39 8.72 -14.97
N ILE A 67 -2.83 9.12 -13.85
CA ILE A 67 -1.42 8.87 -13.52
C ILE A 67 -1.35 7.86 -12.38
N PHE A 68 -0.56 6.79 -12.59
CA PHE A 68 -0.24 5.79 -11.57
C PHE A 68 1.11 6.12 -10.95
N ILE A 69 1.14 6.42 -9.66
CA ILE A 69 2.37 6.67 -8.90
C ILE A 69 2.80 5.36 -8.25
N THR A 70 3.83 4.73 -8.81
CA THR A 70 4.31 3.39 -8.46
C THR A 70 5.84 3.34 -8.32
N ASN A 71 6.47 4.52 -8.21
CA ASN A 71 7.88 4.69 -7.88
C ASN A 71 8.11 4.46 -6.37
N PRO A 72 9.35 4.49 -5.86
CA PRO A 72 9.63 4.34 -4.43
C PRO A 72 8.91 5.39 -3.58
N THR A 73 8.46 4.99 -2.39
CA THR A 73 7.63 5.82 -1.50
C THR A 73 8.25 7.18 -1.18
N ASN A 74 9.56 7.21 -0.97
CA ASN A 74 10.29 8.46 -0.70
C ASN A 74 10.28 9.47 -1.86
N GLN A 75 9.85 9.05 -3.04
CA GLN A 75 9.71 9.91 -4.21
C GLN A 75 8.27 10.38 -4.44
N HIS A 76 7.26 9.76 -3.79
CA HIS A 76 5.84 10.08 -4.02
C HIS A 76 5.53 11.57 -3.84
N TYR A 77 6.05 12.18 -2.78
CA TYR A 77 5.80 13.58 -2.48
C TYR A 77 6.28 14.50 -3.61
N LYS A 78 7.55 14.34 -4.03
CA LYS A 78 8.13 15.13 -5.13
C LYS A 78 7.40 14.88 -6.45
N THR A 79 7.05 13.62 -6.72
CA THR A 79 6.30 13.26 -7.93
C THR A 79 4.93 13.94 -7.95
N LEU A 80 4.21 13.94 -6.83
CA LEU A 80 2.92 14.63 -6.72
C LEU A 80 3.06 16.14 -6.88
N GLN A 81 4.07 16.77 -6.28
CA GLN A 81 4.32 18.21 -6.49
C GLN A 81 4.48 18.57 -7.97
N LEU A 82 5.13 17.71 -8.75
CA LEU A 82 5.39 17.95 -10.17
C LEU A 82 4.21 17.60 -11.08
N LEU A 83 3.41 16.60 -10.72
CA LEU A 83 2.43 16.01 -11.64
C LEU A 83 0.97 16.17 -11.21
N ALA A 84 0.67 16.60 -9.98
CA ALA A 84 -0.69 16.57 -9.43
C ALA A 84 -1.71 17.38 -10.28
N HIS A 85 -1.26 18.29 -11.10
CA HIS A 85 -2.10 19.05 -12.03
C HIS A 85 -2.22 18.43 -13.43
N LYS A 86 -1.38 17.43 -13.79
CA LYS A 86 -1.29 16.85 -15.15
C LYS A 86 -2.28 15.73 -15.44
N ALA A 87 -3.15 15.35 -14.50
CA ALA A 87 -4.16 14.32 -14.74
C ALA A 87 -5.47 14.60 -14.00
N LYS A 88 -6.54 13.98 -14.51
CA LYS A 88 -7.88 14.02 -13.88
C LYS A 88 -7.96 13.07 -12.67
N ALA A 89 -7.22 11.97 -12.73
CA ALA A 89 -7.20 10.99 -11.65
C ALA A 89 -5.78 10.50 -11.35
N PHE A 90 -5.55 10.18 -10.10
CA PHE A 90 -4.30 9.59 -9.60
C PHE A 90 -4.58 8.31 -8.86
N PHE A 91 -3.83 7.27 -9.20
CA PHE A 91 -3.74 6.03 -8.44
C PHE A 91 -2.36 5.99 -7.81
N ILE A 92 -2.28 6.13 -6.49
CA ILE A 92 -1.03 6.32 -5.76
C ILE A 92 -0.77 5.08 -4.90
N GLU A 93 0.39 4.45 -5.04
CA GLU A 93 0.75 3.33 -4.18
C GLU A 93 0.90 3.76 -2.71
N LYS A 94 0.60 2.80 -1.84
CA LYS A 94 0.78 2.96 -0.39
C LYS A 94 2.26 2.82 0.01
N PRO A 95 2.67 3.45 1.10
CA PRO A 95 1.99 4.55 1.78
C PRO A 95 2.07 5.83 0.94
N LEU A 96 1.17 6.77 1.20
CA LEU A 96 1.13 8.02 0.44
C LEU A 96 2.48 8.75 0.52
N PHE A 97 3.06 8.84 1.72
CA PHE A 97 4.38 9.43 1.99
C PHE A 97 5.18 8.56 2.95
N GLU A 98 6.49 8.72 2.92
CA GLU A 98 7.44 7.99 3.76
C GLU A 98 7.43 8.44 5.23
N ASN A 99 6.92 9.65 5.51
CA ASN A 99 6.87 10.20 6.86
C ASN A 99 5.77 11.28 7.00
N LYS A 100 5.48 11.65 8.25
CA LYS A 100 4.45 12.62 8.64
C LYS A 100 4.80 14.08 8.41
N THR A 101 6.04 14.39 8.01
CA THR A 101 6.47 15.80 7.83
C THR A 101 6.05 16.35 6.47
N ARG A 102 5.59 15.49 5.55
CA ARG A 102 5.08 15.91 4.25
C ARG A 102 3.70 16.51 4.39
N ASN A 103 3.54 17.73 3.88
CA ASN A 103 2.28 18.45 3.96
C ASN A 103 1.54 18.39 2.61
N LEU A 104 0.31 17.87 2.61
CA LEU A 104 -0.54 17.84 1.41
C LEU A 104 -0.87 19.25 0.89
N GLY A 105 -0.90 20.24 1.77
CA GLY A 105 -1.15 21.64 1.37
C GLY A 105 -0.10 22.25 0.47
N ASP A 106 1.10 21.64 0.40
CA ASP A 106 2.18 22.10 -0.48
C ASP A 106 2.09 21.48 -1.90
N ILE A 107 1.06 20.67 -2.16
CA ILE A 107 0.83 20.02 -3.45
C ILE A 107 -0.33 20.74 -4.14
N GLU A 108 -0.07 21.34 -5.29
CA GLU A 108 -1.09 21.97 -6.11
C GLU A 108 -1.95 20.92 -6.80
N THR A 109 -3.05 20.53 -6.14
CA THR A 109 -4.00 19.56 -6.66
C THR A 109 -5.08 20.24 -7.52
N ARG A 110 -5.62 19.51 -8.50
CA ARG A 110 -6.81 19.95 -9.24
C ARG A 110 -8.05 19.91 -8.34
N LYS A 111 -8.90 20.92 -8.40
CA LYS A 111 -10.17 20.97 -7.63
C LYS A 111 -11.16 19.87 -8.07
N ASP A 112 -11.11 19.47 -9.33
CA ASP A 112 -11.94 18.41 -9.93
C ASP A 112 -11.19 17.06 -10.03
N GLY A 113 -10.00 16.97 -9.45
CA GLY A 113 -9.15 15.79 -9.51
C GLY A 113 -9.53 14.73 -8.49
N ILE A 114 -9.32 13.47 -8.85
CA ILE A 114 -9.47 12.30 -7.97
C ILE A 114 -8.08 11.80 -7.58
N TYR A 115 -7.79 11.73 -6.28
CA TYR A 115 -6.52 11.23 -5.75
C TYR A 115 -6.80 10.02 -4.86
N TYR A 116 -6.58 8.82 -5.40
CA TYR A 116 -6.86 7.57 -4.72
C TYR A 116 -5.56 6.89 -4.25
N VAL A 117 -5.47 6.62 -2.95
CA VAL A 117 -4.36 5.83 -2.40
C VAL A 117 -4.73 4.35 -2.43
N ALA A 118 -3.82 3.52 -2.95
CA ALA A 118 -4.04 2.10 -3.15
C ALA A 118 -4.10 1.33 -1.83
N CYS A 119 -5.32 1.03 -1.40
CA CYS A 119 -5.62 0.27 -0.19
C CYS A 119 -6.37 -1.03 -0.55
N PRO A 120 -5.68 -2.01 -1.17
CA PRO A 120 -6.35 -3.16 -1.80
C PRO A 120 -7.09 -4.06 -0.81
N LEU A 121 -6.66 -4.16 0.44
CA LEU A 121 -7.31 -5.03 1.43
C LEU A 121 -8.73 -4.60 1.76
N ARG A 122 -9.07 -3.32 1.65
CA ARG A 122 -10.46 -2.84 1.80
C ARG A 122 -11.45 -3.51 0.84
N HIS A 123 -10.96 -3.96 -0.32
CA HIS A 123 -11.76 -4.58 -1.38
C HIS A 123 -11.71 -6.11 -1.37
N ALA A 124 -11.00 -6.71 -0.41
CA ALA A 124 -11.01 -8.16 -0.23
C ALA A 124 -12.41 -8.63 0.17
N PHE A 125 -12.88 -9.75 -0.39
CA PHE A 125 -14.19 -10.31 -0.11
C PHE A 125 -14.43 -10.47 1.40
N ILE A 126 -13.46 -11.06 2.11
CA ILE A 126 -13.56 -11.27 3.54
C ILE A 126 -13.73 -9.96 4.32
N MET A 127 -13.13 -8.86 3.89
CA MET A 127 -13.29 -7.55 4.54
C MET A 127 -14.67 -6.95 4.28
N THR A 128 -15.23 -7.17 3.10
CA THR A 128 -16.62 -6.78 2.78
C THR A 128 -17.62 -7.54 3.65
N GLU A 129 -17.42 -8.84 3.83
CA GLU A 129 -18.26 -9.65 4.73
C GLU A 129 -18.06 -9.28 6.20
N THR A 130 -16.84 -8.95 6.60
CA THR A 130 -16.57 -8.44 7.96
C THR A 130 -17.33 -7.14 8.24
N LYS A 131 -17.38 -6.19 7.30
CA LYS A 131 -18.20 -4.96 7.46
C LYS A 131 -19.66 -5.27 7.70
N LYS A 132 -20.27 -6.19 6.93
CA LYS A 132 -21.66 -6.61 7.12
C LYS A 132 -21.90 -7.29 8.47
N LEU A 133 -20.90 -8.05 8.94
CA LEU A 133 -20.96 -8.68 10.27
C LEU A 133 -20.96 -7.64 11.39
N LEU A 134 -20.10 -6.61 11.29
CA LEU A 134 -19.96 -5.53 12.27
C LEU A 134 -21.26 -4.70 12.45
N GLU A 135 -22.12 -4.65 11.44
CA GLU A 135 -23.46 -4.01 11.55
C GLU A 135 -24.40 -4.77 12.50
N LYS A 136 -24.14 -6.05 12.76
CA LYS A 136 -25.04 -6.96 13.49
C LYS A 136 -24.54 -7.34 14.88
N ILE A 137 -23.27 -7.17 15.15
CA ILE A 137 -22.63 -7.63 16.40
C ILE A 137 -21.93 -6.48 17.11
N LYS A 138 -21.87 -6.56 18.45
CA LYS A 138 -21.10 -5.65 19.27
C LYS A 138 -19.73 -6.24 19.58
N ILE A 139 -18.68 -5.53 19.20
CA ILE A 139 -17.31 -5.92 19.49
C ILE A 139 -16.85 -5.29 20.81
N TYR A 140 -16.23 -6.08 21.67
CA TYR A 140 -15.64 -5.63 22.94
C TYR A 140 -14.15 -5.36 22.81
N SER A 141 -13.44 -6.22 22.06
CA SER A 141 -12.01 -6.11 21.81
C SER A 141 -11.66 -6.70 20.46
N VAL A 142 -10.57 -6.22 19.87
CA VAL A 142 -10.01 -6.74 18.62
C VAL A 142 -8.52 -7.02 18.82
N ARG A 143 -8.07 -8.15 18.31
CA ARG A 143 -6.65 -8.41 18.10
C ARG A 143 -6.38 -8.57 16.63
N ALA A 144 -5.56 -7.69 16.07
CA ALA A 144 -5.10 -7.74 14.70
C ALA A 144 -3.65 -8.19 14.66
N MET A 145 -3.32 -9.10 13.76
CA MET A 145 -1.96 -9.60 13.63
C MET A 145 -1.56 -9.71 12.17
N CYS A 146 -0.41 -9.13 11.83
CA CYS A 146 0.31 -9.45 10.61
C CYS A 146 1.73 -9.85 10.95
N SER A 147 2.02 -11.12 10.76
CA SER A 147 3.28 -11.76 11.14
C SER A 147 3.77 -12.63 10.00
N SER A 148 5.02 -12.46 9.59
CA SER A 148 5.62 -13.26 8.53
C SER A 148 7.15 -13.17 8.57
N TYR A 149 7.82 -14.10 7.91
CA TYR A 149 9.28 -14.16 7.91
C TYR A 149 9.86 -13.42 6.70
N LEU A 150 10.43 -12.25 6.94
CA LEU A 150 10.97 -11.38 5.89
C LEU A 150 11.90 -12.10 4.89
N PRO A 151 12.83 -12.98 5.31
CA PRO A 151 13.67 -13.72 4.37
C PRO A 151 12.91 -14.60 3.36
N ASP A 152 11.68 -15.02 3.68
CA ASP A 152 10.86 -15.86 2.81
C ASP A 152 10.01 -15.07 1.81
N TRP A 153 9.96 -13.74 1.92
CA TRP A 153 9.08 -12.92 1.07
C TRP A 153 9.47 -12.96 -0.41
N ARG A 154 10.77 -13.10 -0.71
CA ARG A 154 11.29 -13.06 -2.08
C ARG A 154 12.31 -14.17 -2.28
N LYS A 155 11.90 -15.26 -2.89
CA LYS A 155 12.79 -16.39 -3.19
C LYS A 155 13.97 -15.94 -4.04
N GLY A 156 15.18 -16.33 -3.62
CA GLY A 156 16.43 -16.04 -4.34
C GLY A 156 16.96 -14.60 -4.23
N ILE A 157 16.32 -13.78 -3.41
CA ILE A 157 16.80 -12.43 -3.10
C ILE A 157 17.23 -12.40 -1.64
N ASP A 158 18.44 -11.92 -1.38
CA ASP A 158 18.88 -11.66 0.00
C ASP A 158 18.02 -10.56 0.61
N TYR A 159 17.29 -10.89 1.68
CA TYR A 159 16.38 -9.99 2.37
C TYR A 159 17.05 -8.73 2.92
N ARG A 160 18.37 -8.78 3.16
CA ARG A 160 19.18 -7.64 3.64
C ARG A 160 19.29 -6.52 2.61
N ASN A 161 19.11 -6.86 1.33
CA ASN A 161 19.21 -5.94 0.20
C ASN A 161 17.86 -5.42 -0.32
N VAL A 162 16.75 -5.74 0.38
CA VAL A 162 15.44 -5.21 0.00
C VAL A 162 15.11 -3.94 0.78
N TYR A 163 14.27 -3.08 0.21
CA TYR A 163 13.90 -1.80 0.85
C TYR A 163 13.31 -2.00 2.27
N SER A 164 12.59 -3.10 2.50
CA SER A 164 12.01 -3.44 3.81
C SER A 164 13.05 -3.54 4.92
N ALA A 165 14.29 -3.90 4.58
CA ALA A 165 15.41 -4.02 5.50
C ALA A 165 16.08 -2.69 5.83
N SER A 166 15.86 -1.65 5.02
CA SER A 166 16.56 -0.36 5.13
C SER A 166 15.64 0.75 5.61
N LYS A 167 15.97 1.33 6.76
CA LYS A 167 15.27 2.49 7.32
C LYS A 167 15.39 3.71 6.42
N GLU A 168 16.56 3.93 5.81
CA GLU A 168 16.82 5.04 4.89
C GLU A 168 15.92 4.97 3.65
N GLN A 169 15.61 3.76 3.17
CA GLN A 169 14.73 3.54 2.02
C GLN A 169 13.24 3.59 2.37
N GLY A 170 12.90 3.84 3.64
CA GLY A 170 11.52 3.84 4.12
C GLY A 170 10.98 2.46 4.45
N GLY A 171 11.89 1.49 4.73
CA GLY A 171 11.54 0.17 5.24
C GLY A 171 11.14 0.21 6.71
N GLY A 172 10.81 -0.96 7.23
CA GLY A 172 10.33 -1.17 8.59
C GLY A 172 8.88 -1.62 8.64
N VAL A 173 8.58 -2.41 9.64
CA VAL A 173 7.29 -3.10 9.77
C VAL A 173 6.11 -2.13 9.87
N CYS A 174 6.32 -0.95 10.45
CA CYS A 174 5.28 0.07 10.62
C CYS A 174 4.77 0.62 9.28
N ILE A 175 5.67 0.86 8.34
CA ILE A 175 5.36 1.48 7.05
C ILE A 175 5.03 0.43 6.00
N ASP A 176 5.81 -0.64 5.96
CA ASP A 176 5.64 -1.69 4.95
C ASP A 176 4.31 -2.43 5.11
N ILE A 177 3.92 -2.68 6.38
CA ILE A 177 2.67 -3.36 6.74
C ILE A 177 1.57 -2.36 7.15
N ILE A 178 1.54 -1.16 6.57
CA ILE A 178 0.54 -0.12 6.85
C ILE A 178 -0.90 -0.55 6.49
N HIS A 179 -1.06 -1.59 5.70
CA HIS A 179 -2.36 -2.13 5.31
C HIS A 179 -3.25 -2.51 6.50
N GLU A 180 -2.65 -2.94 7.61
CA GLU A 180 -3.37 -3.32 8.81
C GLU A 180 -4.03 -2.11 9.46
N TRP A 181 -3.33 -1.01 9.57
CA TRP A 181 -3.93 0.24 10.02
C TRP A 181 -5.01 0.74 9.07
N ASP A 182 -4.78 0.61 7.76
CA ASP A 182 -5.72 1.05 6.76
C ASP A 182 -7.08 0.36 6.91
N TYR A 183 -7.12 -0.98 6.97
CA TYR A 183 -8.40 -1.66 7.10
C TYR A 183 -9.00 -1.54 8.51
N LEU A 184 -8.18 -1.40 9.57
CA LEU A 184 -8.70 -1.15 10.92
C LEU A 184 -9.44 0.19 11.00
N VAL A 185 -8.87 1.23 10.40
CA VAL A 185 -9.53 2.55 10.30
C VAL A 185 -10.78 2.49 9.43
N ASP A 186 -10.76 1.71 8.35
CA ASP A 186 -11.91 1.50 7.48
C ASP A 186 -13.07 0.73 8.16
N LEU A 187 -12.74 -0.18 9.10
CA LEU A 187 -13.73 -0.96 9.87
C LEU A 187 -14.26 -0.21 11.10
N PHE A 188 -13.41 0.49 11.81
CA PHE A 188 -13.72 1.01 13.15
C PHE A 188 -13.63 2.53 13.27
N GLY A 189 -13.20 3.23 12.20
CA GLY A 189 -12.93 4.66 12.22
C GLY A 189 -11.58 5.00 12.85
N ILE A 190 -11.35 6.29 13.08
CA ILE A 190 -10.12 6.79 13.70
C ILE A 190 -10.21 6.58 15.22
N PRO A 191 -9.19 5.96 15.86
CA PRO A 191 -9.18 5.79 17.31
C PRO A 191 -9.00 7.12 18.05
N ASN A 192 -9.50 7.19 19.30
CA ASN A 192 -9.35 8.35 20.17
C ASN A 192 -7.90 8.54 20.62
N ASN A 193 -7.19 7.43 20.84
CA ASN A 193 -5.81 7.43 21.28
C ASN A 193 -5.09 6.18 20.79
N VAL A 194 -3.76 6.27 20.59
CA VAL A 194 -2.92 5.13 20.21
C VAL A 194 -1.62 5.18 21.00
N LYS A 195 -1.30 4.06 21.65
CA LYS A 195 0.02 3.82 22.22
C LYS A 195 0.76 2.80 21.38
N MET A 196 2.06 3.00 21.19
CA MET A 196 2.90 2.17 20.35
C MET A 196 4.24 1.88 21.01
N MET A 197 4.68 0.64 20.86
CA MET A 197 6.07 0.24 21.09
C MET A 197 6.58 -0.41 19.82
N CYS A 198 7.71 0.03 19.32
CA CYS A 198 8.33 -0.54 18.13
C CYS A 198 9.85 -0.49 18.23
N GLY A 199 10.50 -1.36 17.47
CA GLY A 199 11.96 -1.41 17.43
C GLY A 199 12.48 -2.62 16.67
N LYS A 200 13.80 -2.74 16.70
CA LYS A 200 14.53 -3.89 16.20
C LYS A 200 14.81 -4.84 17.35
N PHE A 201 14.19 -6.02 17.33
CA PHE A 201 14.25 -7.00 18.44
C PHE A 201 14.74 -8.38 18.02
N SER A 202 14.56 -8.78 16.76
CA SER A 202 14.88 -10.14 16.32
C SER A 202 16.35 -10.28 15.86
N HIS A 203 16.69 -11.50 15.43
CA HIS A 203 18.00 -11.85 14.84
C HIS A 203 18.18 -11.37 13.39
N LEU A 204 17.16 -10.80 12.75
CA LEU A 204 17.28 -10.37 11.36
C LEU A 204 18.37 -9.28 11.21
N GLU A 205 19.20 -9.40 10.19
CA GLU A 205 20.30 -8.46 9.91
C GLU A 205 19.76 -7.27 9.08
N ILE A 206 18.96 -6.40 9.73
CA ILE A 206 18.33 -5.22 9.15
C ILE A 206 18.48 -4.02 10.10
N ASP A 207 18.37 -2.80 9.60
CA ASP A 207 18.45 -1.58 10.41
C ASP A 207 17.07 -0.94 10.66
N SER A 208 16.05 -1.43 9.96
CA SER A 208 14.66 -1.02 10.16
C SER A 208 14.03 -1.75 11.35
N GLU A 209 12.92 -1.22 11.88
CA GLU A 209 12.14 -1.89 12.92
C GLU A 209 11.50 -3.17 12.39
N ASP A 210 11.61 -4.26 13.16
CA ASP A 210 11.07 -5.58 12.83
C ASP A 210 9.89 -6.03 13.69
N LEU A 211 9.54 -5.22 14.70
CA LEU A 211 8.38 -5.41 15.57
C LEU A 211 7.70 -4.08 15.86
N ALA A 212 6.39 -4.06 15.77
CA ALA A 212 5.57 -2.97 16.29
C ALA A 212 4.30 -3.53 16.94
N ILE A 213 3.99 -3.04 18.14
CA ILE A 213 2.77 -3.37 18.86
C ILE A 213 2.06 -2.06 19.18
N TYR A 214 0.77 -2.03 18.84
CA TYR A 214 -0.09 -0.88 19.07
C TYR A 214 -1.28 -1.27 19.94
N ILE A 215 -1.69 -0.37 20.81
CA ILE A 215 -2.98 -0.41 21.51
C ILE A 215 -3.75 0.85 21.12
N ALA A 216 -4.84 0.67 20.41
CA ALA A 216 -5.72 1.75 19.97
C ALA A 216 -6.99 1.76 20.82
N GLU A 217 -7.31 2.94 21.37
CA GLU A 217 -8.46 3.18 22.23
C GLU A 217 -9.59 3.81 21.41
N TYR A 218 -10.73 3.14 21.39
CA TYR A 218 -12.00 3.66 20.89
C TYR A 218 -12.96 3.89 22.06
N LYS A 219 -14.05 4.60 21.83
CA LYS A 219 -15.04 4.89 22.86
C LYS A 219 -15.59 3.65 23.57
N ASP A 220 -15.68 2.54 22.86
CA ASP A 220 -16.41 1.32 23.28
C ASP A 220 -15.59 0.02 23.16
N LYS A 221 -14.33 0.10 22.73
CA LYS A 221 -13.45 -1.07 22.55
C LYS A 221 -11.97 -0.72 22.58
N LEU A 222 -11.13 -1.74 22.77
CA LEU A 222 -9.69 -1.68 22.53
C LEU A 222 -9.32 -2.53 21.31
N VAL A 223 -8.36 -2.05 20.54
CA VAL A 223 -7.78 -2.77 19.40
C VAL A 223 -6.28 -2.93 19.63
N GLU A 224 -5.82 -4.18 19.72
CA GLU A 224 -4.41 -4.54 19.68
C GLU A 224 -4.01 -4.79 18.23
N LEU A 225 -2.89 -4.22 17.79
CA LEU A 225 -2.29 -4.54 16.50
C LEU A 225 -0.83 -4.97 16.70
N HIS A 226 -0.51 -6.18 16.25
CA HIS A 226 0.83 -6.76 16.28
C HIS A 226 1.36 -6.92 14.83
N LEU A 227 2.51 -6.32 14.56
CA LEU A 227 3.20 -6.41 13.27
C LEU A 227 4.62 -6.93 13.49
N ASP A 228 5.04 -7.98 12.76
CA ASP A 228 6.42 -8.45 12.81
C ASP A 228 6.94 -9.03 11.49
N TYR A 229 8.29 -9.04 11.38
CA TYR A 229 9.04 -9.59 10.24
C TYR A 229 9.68 -10.94 10.51
N PHE A 230 9.48 -11.53 11.69
CA PHE A 230 10.20 -12.73 12.11
C PHE A 230 9.30 -13.92 12.42
N GLY A 231 8.01 -13.80 12.21
CA GLY A 231 7.06 -14.89 12.43
C GLY A 231 7.27 -16.04 11.45
N ARG A 232 7.52 -17.23 11.97
CA ARG A 232 7.75 -18.45 11.17
C ARG A 232 6.48 -19.05 10.59
N ARG A 233 5.33 -18.66 11.10
CA ARG A 233 4.02 -18.96 10.54
C ARG A 233 3.43 -17.65 10.02
N SER A 234 3.23 -17.56 8.71
CA SER A 234 2.55 -16.41 8.14
C SER A 234 1.10 -16.33 8.65
N ARG A 235 0.76 -15.18 9.22
CA ARG A 235 -0.57 -14.85 9.74
C ARG A 235 -0.96 -13.45 9.28
N ARG A 236 -2.20 -13.27 8.89
CA ARG A 236 -2.87 -11.98 8.69
C ARG A 236 -4.31 -12.17 9.12
N GLU A 237 -4.59 -11.85 10.35
CA GLU A 237 -5.82 -12.25 11.04
C GLU A 237 -6.38 -11.12 11.90
N LEU A 238 -7.73 -11.08 12.02
CA LEU A 238 -8.45 -10.34 13.03
C LEU A 238 -9.18 -11.31 13.95
N GLU A 239 -9.02 -11.17 15.24
CA GLU A 239 -9.82 -11.81 16.27
C GLU A 239 -10.81 -10.77 16.83
N LEU A 240 -12.10 -11.01 16.66
CA LEU A 240 -13.18 -10.11 17.10
C LEU A 240 -13.88 -10.75 18.29
N TYR A 241 -13.72 -10.17 19.46
CA TYR A 241 -14.30 -10.67 20.72
C TYR A 241 -15.68 -10.04 20.95
N THR A 242 -16.71 -10.89 21.06
CA THR A 242 -18.11 -10.50 21.21
C THR A 242 -18.77 -11.23 22.37
N LYS A 243 -20.02 -10.89 22.67
CA LYS A 243 -20.84 -11.63 23.66
C LYS A 243 -21.08 -13.09 23.25
N GLU A 244 -21.26 -13.32 21.97
CA GLU A 244 -21.59 -14.64 21.41
C GLU A 244 -20.37 -15.54 21.23
N GLY A 245 -19.14 -14.99 21.33
CA GLY A 245 -17.91 -15.72 21.18
C GLY A 245 -16.83 -14.99 20.38
N LEU A 246 -15.93 -15.74 19.79
CA LEU A 246 -14.81 -15.26 19.01
C LEU A 246 -15.05 -15.47 17.52
N TRP A 247 -14.94 -14.39 16.75
CA TRP A 247 -14.89 -14.45 15.30
C TRP A 247 -13.45 -14.28 14.83
N ILE A 248 -13.00 -15.15 13.93
CA ILE A 248 -11.65 -15.06 13.33
C ILE A 248 -11.81 -14.75 11.85
N VAL A 249 -11.24 -13.61 11.43
CA VAL A 249 -11.15 -13.18 10.03
C VAL A 249 -9.73 -13.48 9.57
N ASP A 250 -9.56 -14.51 8.75
CA ASP A 250 -8.27 -14.95 8.22
C ASP A 250 -8.09 -14.42 6.79
N LEU A 251 -7.27 -13.36 6.64
CA LEU A 251 -7.02 -12.73 5.34
C LEU A 251 -6.03 -13.54 4.45
N MET A 252 -5.47 -14.63 4.97
CA MET A 252 -4.63 -15.55 4.18
C MET A 252 -5.46 -16.63 3.48
N LYS A 253 -6.71 -16.84 3.93
CA LYS A 253 -7.66 -17.78 3.34
C LYS A 253 -8.78 -16.98 2.68
N ASN A 254 -8.81 -16.96 1.37
CA ASN A 254 -9.90 -16.40 0.57
C ASN A 254 -10.98 -17.44 0.33
#